data_b0ee4575a537b3bc9fdfc356c71a3cbb
#
_entry.id   b0ee4575a537b3bc9fdfc356c71a3cbb
#
_cell.length_a   1.000
_cell.length_b   1.000
_cell.length_c   1.000
_cell.angle_alpha   90.00
_cell.angle_beta   90.00
_cell.angle_gamma   90.00
#
_symmetry.space_group_name_H-M   'P 1'
#
loop_
_entity.id
_entity.type
_entity.pdbx_description
1 polymer ?
#
loop_
_entity_poly.entity_id
_entity_poly.type
_entity_poly.pdbx_seq_one_letter_code
_entity_poly.pdbx_strand_id
1 'polypeptide(L)'
;MRAEYKDAEALTELVGIIWHDTPEELTEIIRSYMASDDSAVFAEKANGEFIGVALCGLRRDYVEGCDTSPVGYLEGVSIREAYRHRGIARKLVAECEQWAREKGCTEFASDCELTNTASLDFHLHIGFSEENRIICFRKPL
;
A
#
# COMPACT_ATOMS: atom_id res chain seq x y z
N MET A 1 -4.54 3.38 -12.11
CA MET A 1 -3.56 4.26 -12.84
C MET A 1 -2.47 4.73 -11.88
N ARG A 2 -1.25 4.89 -12.35
CA ARG A 2 -0.19 5.49 -11.54
C ARG A 2 -0.52 6.96 -11.27
N ALA A 3 -0.51 7.37 -10.00
CA ALA A 3 -0.77 8.74 -9.61
C ALA A 3 0.47 9.61 -9.84
N GLU A 4 0.25 10.89 -10.12
CA GLU A 4 1.29 11.88 -10.38
C GLU A 4 1.42 12.86 -9.21
N TYR A 5 2.55 13.55 -9.12
CA TYR A 5 2.86 14.51 -8.03
C TYR A 5 1.75 15.53 -7.78
N LYS A 6 1.08 16.00 -8.84
CA LYS A 6 -0.05 16.93 -8.76
C LYS A 6 -1.28 16.36 -8.05
N ASP A 7 -1.41 15.03 -7.98
CA ASP A 7 -2.56 14.34 -7.39
C ASP A 7 -2.44 14.20 -5.86
N ALA A 8 -1.27 14.50 -5.28
CA ALA A 8 -0.97 14.21 -3.88
C ALA A 8 -2.00 14.78 -2.89
N GLU A 9 -2.37 16.05 -3.05
CA GLU A 9 -3.35 16.70 -2.17
C GLU A 9 -4.73 16.03 -2.26
N ALA A 10 -5.16 15.67 -3.46
CA ALA A 10 -6.46 15.02 -3.68
C ALA A 10 -6.52 13.58 -3.13
N LEU A 11 -5.37 12.94 -2.89
CA LEU A 11 -5.28 11.60 -2.32
C LEU A 11 -5.17 11.59 -0.80
N THR A 12 -4.94 12.74 -0.16
CA THR A 12 -4.68 12.85 1.28
C THR A 12 -5.81 12.24 2.13
N GLU A 13 -7.07 12.51 1.78
CA GLU A 13 -8.21 11.96 2.50
C GLU A 13 -8.26 10.42 2.45
N LEU A 14 -7.96 9.83 1.30
CA LEU A 14 -7.90 8.37 1.14
C LEU A 14 -6.75 7.75 1.93
N VAL A 15 -5.57 8.38 1.92
CA VAL A 15 -4.41 7.92 2.69
C VAL A 15 -4.65 8.10 4.20
N GLY A 16 -5.42 9.11 4.61
CA GLY A 16 -5.87 9.30 5.98
C GLY A 16 -6.75 8.19 6.55
N ILE A 17 -7.32 7.33 5.70
CA ILE A 17 -8.00 6.10 6.14
C ILE A 17 -6.99 5.04 6.60
N ILE A 18 -5.77 5.07 6.04
CA ILE A 18 -4.71 4.10 6.34
C ILE A 18 -3.88 4.58 7.54
N TRP A 19 -3.44 5.84 7.53
CA TRP A 19 -2.53 6.43 8.51
C TRP A 19 -3.15 7.66 9.17
N HIS A 20 -2.89 7.84 10.47
CA HIS A 20 -3.51 8.88 11.30
C HIS A 20 -2.60 10.10 11.52
N ASP A 21 -1.89 10.52 10.46
CA ASP A 21 -1.08 11.73 10.47
C ASP A 21 -1.91 12.96 10.07
N THR A 22 -1.36 14.16 10.21
CA THR A 22 -2.04 15.38 9.76
C THR A 22 -2.15 15.42 8.23
N PRO A 23 -3.11 16.16 7.66
CA PRO A 23 -3.24 16.29 6.21
C PRO A 23 -1.95 16.76 5.52
N GLU A 24 -1.22 17.68 6.14
CA GLU A 24 0.05 18.19 5.63
C GLU A 24 1.11 17.09 5.61
N GLU A 25 1.25 16.34 6.70
CA GLU A 25 2.17 15.21 6.80
C GLU A 25 1.84 14.12 5.79
N LEU A 26 0.55 13.77 5.65
CA LEU A 26 0.10 12.78 4.66
C LEU A 26 0.40 13.21 3.23
N THR A 27 0.20 14.48 2.91
CA THR A 27 0.55 15.03 1.59
C THR A 27 2.04 14.89 1.30
N GLU A 28 2.90 15.19 2.26
CA GLU A 28 4.35 15.04 2.11
C GLU A 28 4.78 13.57 2.00
N ILE A 29 4.14 12.67 2.75
CA ILE A 29 4.35 11.23 2.62
C ILE A 29 4.01 10.77 1.20
N ILE A 30 2.83 11.14 0.68
CA ILE A 30 2.42 10.79 -0.69
C ILE A 30 3.42 11.32 -1.72
N ARG A 31 3.84 12.57 -1.58
CA ARG A 31 4.86 13.19 -2.46
C ARG A 31 6.19 12.45 -2.41
N SER A 32 6.62 12.01 -1.23
CA SER A 32 7.86 11.24 -1.08
C SER A 32 7.80 9.90 -1.82
N TYR A 33 6.66 9.20 -1.76
CA TYR A 33 6.44 7.98 -2.54
C TYR A 33 6.49 8.22 -4.04
N MET A 34 5.93 9.35 -4.50
CA MET A 34 5.90 9.69 -5.92
C MET A 34 7.26 10.13 -6.46
N ALA A 35 8.09 10.71 -5.60
CA ALA A 35 9.43 11.22 -5.97
C ALA A 35 10.51 10.12 -5.98
N SER A 36 10.26 8.97 -5.37
CA SER A 36 11.22 7.88 -5.26
C SER A 36 11.07 6.88 -6.39
N ASP A 37 12.18 6.41 -6.94
CA ASP A 37 12.20 5.29 -7.89
C ASP A 37 11.90 3.94 -7.22
N ASP A 38 12.02 3.88 -5.89
CA ASP A 38 11.79 2.68 -5.07
C ASP A 38 10.37 2.63 -4.49
N SER A 39 9.48 3.50 -4.94
CA SER A 39 8.07 3.48 -4.51
C SER A 39 7.12 3.97 -5.60
N ALA A 40 5.85 3.67 -5.42
CA ALA A 40 4.82 4.10 -6.35
C ALA A 40 3.47 4.28 -5.63
N VAL A 41 2.63 5.12 -6.21
CA VAL A 41 1.26 5.34 -5.77
C VAL A 41 0.35 5.06 -6.97
N PHE A 42 -0.62 4.17 -6.76
CA PHE A 42 -1.67 3.86 -7.75
C PHE A 42 -3.01 4.32 -7.23
N ALA A 43 -3.85 4.82 -8.10
CA ALA A 43 -5.16 5.35 -7.74
C ALA A 43 -6.22 5.01 -8.77
N GLU A 44 -7.47 4.98 -8.33
CA GLU A 44 -8.64 4.80 -9.16
C GLU A 44 -9.56 6.01 -9.04
N LYS A 45 -10.16 6.40 -10.17
CA LYS A 45 -11.13 7.50 -10.23
C LYS A 45 -12.50 7.01 -10.68
N ALA A 46 -13.54 7.66 -10.17
CA ALA A 46 -14.89 7.57 -10.69
C ALA A 46 -15.48 8.98 -10.73
N ASN A 47 -16.13 9.34 -11.83
CA ASN A 47 -16.73 10.67 -12.02
C ASN A 47 -15.77 11.84 -11.74
N GLY A 48 -14.48 11.68 -12.06
CA GLY A 48 -13.45 12.70 -11.84
C GLY A 48 -12.86 12.76 -10.43
N GLU A 49 -13.37 12.00 -9.49
CA GLU A 49 -12.88 11.96 -8.09
C GLU A 49 -12.08 10.69 -7.80
N PHE A 50 -11.06 10.79 -6.96
CA PHE A 50 -10.33 9.63 -6.47
C PHE A 50 -11.20 8.84 -5.49
N ILE A 51 -11.36 7.54 -5.78
CA ILE A 51 -12.18 6.61 -5.00
C ILE A 51 -11.35 5.51 -4.33
N GLY A 52 -10.10 5.37 -4.70
CA GLY A 52 -9.20 4.40 -4.13
C GLY A 52 -7.74 4.75 -4.36
N VAL A 53 -6.87 4.31 -3.44
CA VAL A 53 -5.42 4.49 -3.50
C VAL A 53 -4.71 3.25 -2.97
N ALA A 54 -3.57 2.91 -3.55
CA ALA A 54 -2.61 1.95 -3.02
C ALA A 54 -1.19 2.54 -3.11
N LEU A 55 -0.42 2.34 -2.04
CA LEU A 55 0.97 2.72 -1.95
C LEU A 55 1.83 1.46 -1.83
N CYS A 56 2.91 1.41 -2.60
CA CYS A 56 3.84 0.30 -2.55
C CYS A 56 5.29 0.79 -2.66
N GLY A 57 6.20 -0.05 -2.19
CA GLY A 57 7.63 0.26 -2.22
C GLY A 57 8.47 -1.00 -2.37
N LEU A 58 9.78 -0.79 -2.50
CA LEU A 58 10.78 -1.86 -2.45
C LEU A 58 11.39 -1.92 -1.06
N ARG A 59 11.52 -3.13 -0.53
CA ARG A 59 12.27 -3.39 0.71
C ARG A 59 13.47 -4.26 0.41
N ARG A 60 14.66 -3.82 0.81
CA ARG A 60 15.92 -4.52 0.59
C ARG A 60 16.42 -5.24 1.83
N ASP A 61 15.99 -4.79 3.02
CA ASP A 61 16.22 -5.49 4.27
C ASP A 61 15.30 -6.71 4.38
N TYR A 62 15.58 -7.58 5.34
CA TYR A 62 14.79 -8.79 5.54
C TYR A 62 13.29 -8.49 5.68
N VAL A 63 12.50 -9.23 4.91
CA VAL A 63 11.04 -9.21 4.99
C VAL A 63 10.56 -10.58 5.46
N GLU A 64 9.71 -10.60 6.48
CA GLU A 64 9.17 -11.81 7.08
C GLU A 64 8.53 -12.72 6.04
N GLY A 65 8.95 -13.99 6.00
CA GLY A 65 8.45 -14.99 5.05
C GLY A 65 9.02 -14.90 3.63
N CYS A 66 9.92 -13.97 3.35
CA CYS A 66 10.54 -13.79 2.03
C CYS A 66 12.00 -14.23 2.01
N ASP A 67 12.43 -14.75 0.86
CA ASP A 67 13.79 -15.28 0.64
C ASP A 67 14.64 -14.41 -0.29
N THR A 68 14.05 -13.41 -0.94
CA THR A 68 14.70 -12.58 -1.96
C THR A 68 14.83 -11.12 -1.54
N SER A 69 15.61 -10.34 -2.31
CA SER A 69 15.75 -8.89 -2.18
C SER A 69 16.03 -8.28 -3.56
N PRO A 70 15.40 -7.17 -3.93
CA PRO A 70 14.34 -6.48 -3.17
C PRO A 70 13.02 -7.26 -3.17
N VAL A 71 12.19 -7.01 -2.17
CA VAL A 71 10.81 -7.48 -2.09
C VAL A 71 9.89 -6.30 -2.38
N GLY A 72 8.89 -6.48 -3.24
CA GLY A 72 7.80 -5.52 -3.39
C GLY A 72 6.92 -5.55 -2.14
N TYR A 73 6.50 -4.38 -1.67
CA TYR A 73 5.75 -4.28 -0.42
C TYR A 73 4.52 -3.39 -0.57
N LEU A 74 3.35 -3.94 -0.24
CA LEU A 74 2.12 -3.16 -0.14
C LEU A 74 2.11 -2.43 1.20
N GLU A 75 2.30 -1.12 1.16
CA GLU A 75 2.38 -0.28 2.35
C GLU A 75 0.99 0.15 2.84
N GLY A 76 0.04 0.27 1.93
CA GLY A 76 -1.33 0.56 2.27
C GLY A 76 -2.26 0.57 1.06
N VAL A 77 -3.53 0.28 1.31
CA VAL A 77 -4.59 0.37 0.33
C VAL A 77 -5.87 0.84 1.00
N SER A 78 -6.55 1.79 0.41
CA SER A 78 -7.87 2.23 0.88
C SER A 78 -8.81 2.54 -0.27
N ILE A 79 -10.10 2.31 -0.02
CA ILE A 79 -11.19 2.58 -0.96
C ILE A 79 -12.26 3.36 -0.20
N ARG A 80 -12.82 4.40 -0.84
CA ARG A 80 -13.99 5.11 -0.31
C ARG A 80 -15.12 4.11 -0.02
N GLU A 81 -15.78 4.26 1.11
CA GLU A 81 -16.79 3.33 1.61
C GLU A 81 -17.84 2.97 0.55
N ALA A 82 -18.38 3.97 -0.14
CA ALA A 82 -19.40 3.79 -1.18
C ALA A 82 -18.96 2.94 -2.38
N TYR A 83 -17.65 2.72 -2.55
CA TYR A 83 -17.06 1.99 -3.67
C TYR A 83 -16.41 0.67 -3.27
N ARG A 84 -16.50 0.28 -1.99
CA ARG A 84 -15.97 -1.00 -1.49
C ARG A 84 -16.73 -2.19 -2.05
N HIS A 85 -16.10 -3.37 -1.97
CA HIS A 85 -16.65 -4.64 -2.46
C HIS A 85 -16.94 -4.69 -3.97
N ARG A 86 -16.23 -3.87 -4.77
CA ARG A 86 -16.34 -3.81 -6.22
C ARG A 86 -15.05 -4.24 -6.95
N GLY A 87 -14.11 -4.85 -6.25
CA GLY A 87 -12.83 -5.31 -6.83
C GLY A 87 -11.78 -4.22 -7.05
N ILE A 88 -12.03 -2.96 -6.62
CA ILE A 88 -11.11 -1.84 -6.85
C ILE A 88 -9.79 -2.05 -6.10
N ALA A 89 -9.84 -2.48 -4.84
CA ALA A 89 -8.63 -2.76 -4.06
C ALA A 89 -7.79 -3.88 -4.71
N ARG A 90 -8.42 -4.96 -5.17
CA ARG A 90 -7.74 -6.04 -5.90
C ARG A 90 -7.03 -5.50 -7.15
N LYS A 91 -7.70 -4.65 -7.92
CA LYS A 91 -7.14 -4.01 -9.12
C LYS A 91 -5.91 -3.19 -8.78
N LEU A 92 -6.00 -2.33 -7.76
CA LEU A 92 -4.90 -1.47 -7.33
C LEU A 92 -3.70 -2.29 -6.82
N VAL A 93 -3.94 -3.35 -6.06
CA VAL A 93 -2.87 -4.26 -5.61
C VAL A 93 -2.22 -4.96 -6.79
N ALA A 94 -2.98 -5.39 -7.79
CA ALA A 94 -2.43 -5.98 -9.01
C ALA A 94 -1.53 -4.99 -9.79
N GLU A 95 -1.86 -3.69 -9.80
CA GLU A 95 -0.99 -2.65 -10.37
C GLU A 95 0.33 -2.52 -9.57
N CYS A 96 0.26 -2.58 -8.23
CA CYS A 96 1.45 -2.60 -7.36
C CYS A 96 2.33 -3.84 -7.62
N GLU A 97 1.73 -5.02 -7.72
CA GLU A 97 2.43 -6.27 -8.03
C GLU A 97 3.13 -6.21 -9.39
N GLN A 98 2.45 -5.68 -10.41
CA GLN A 98 3.03 -5.52 -11.74
C GLN A 98 4.23 -4.57 -11.71
N TRP A 99 4.11 -3.45 -11.01
CA TRP A 99 5.21 -2.51 -10.81
C TRP A 99 6.41 -3.20 -10.11
N ALA A 100 6.14 -4.01 -9.07
CA ALA A 100 7.20 -4.74 -8.37
C ALA A 100 7.90 -5.75 -9.29
N ARG A 101 7.17 -6.46 -10.17
CA ARG A 101 7.77 -7.34 -11.19
C ARG A 101 8.66 -6.58 -12.15
N GLU A 102 8.24 -5.40 -12.60
CA GLU A 102 9.04 -4.52 -13.47
C GLU A 102 10.32 -4.02 -12.78
N LYS A 103 10.31 -3.92 -11.46
CA LYS A 103 11.49 -3.62 -10.63
C LYS A 103 12.37 -4.84 -10.33
N GLY A 104 12.02 -6.02 -10.86
CA GLY A 104 12.78 -7.24 -10.71
C GLY A 104 12.42 -8.07 -9.47
N CYS A 105 11.36 -7.72 -8.74
CA CYS A 105 10.90 -8.51 -7.60
C CYS A 105 10.22 -9.80 -8.05
N THR A 106 10.47 -10.88 -7.30
CA THR A 106 9.80 -12.17 -7.45
C THR A 106 8.88 -12.49 -6.26
N GLU A 107 8.91 -11.65 -5.24
CA GLU A 107 8.04 -11.74 -4.06
C GLU A 107 7.39 -10.39 -3.78
N PHE A 108 6.17 -10.44 -3.26
CA PHE A 108 5.38 -9.28 -2.86
C PHE A 108 4.79 -9.55 -1.48
N ALA A 109 5.03 -8.66 -0.53
CA ALA A 109 4.65 -8.83 0.86
C ALA A 109 3.80 -7.67 1.36
N SER A 110 3.20 -7.86 2.52
CA SER A 110 2.39 -6.85 3.21
C SER A 110 2.30 -7.21 4.68
N ASP A 111 1.67 -6.36 5.45
CA ASP A 111 1.31 -6.61 6.84
C ASP A 111 -0.04 -5.97 7.20
N CYS A 112 -0.57 -6.34 8.35
CA CYS A 112 -1.68 -5.64 8.97
C CYS A 112 -1.60 -5.78 10.50
N GLU A 113 -2.29 -4.90 11.19
CA GLU A 113 -2.48 -4.99 12.64
C GLU A 113 -3.15 -6.32 13.01
N LEU A 114 -2.69 -6.96 14.10
CA LEU A 114 -3.21 -8.25 14.58
C LEU A 114 -4.74 -8.25 14.77
N THR A 115 -5.30 -7.12 15.17
CA THR A 115 -6.73 -6.95 15.43
C THR A 115 -7.54 -6.52 14.20
N ASN A 116 -6.86 -6.20 13.09
CA ASN A 116 -7.53 -5.79 11.85
C ASN A 116 -7.94 -7.02 11.02
N THR A 117 -9.01 -7.67 11.45
CA THR A 117 -9.52 -8.89 10.81
C THR A 117 -10.02 -8.66 9.39
N ALA A 118 -10.57 -7.48 9.09
CA ALA A 118 -11.00 -7.12 7.74
C ALA A 118 -9.80 -7.06 6.77
N SER A 119 -8.66 -6.52 7.20
CA SER A 119 -7.44 -6.51 6.41
C SER A 119 -6.85 -7.90 6.23
N LEU A 120 -6.85 -8.73 7.27
CA LEU A 120 -6.43 -10.14 7.18
C LEU A 120 -7.25 -10.88 6.12
N ASP A 121 -8.58 -10.80 6.21
CA ASP A 121 -9.48 -11.46 5.26
C ASP A 121 -9.25 -10.98 3.83
N PHE A 122 -9.06 -9.67 3.64
CA PHE A 122 -8.74 -9.08 2.34
C PHE A 122 -7.44 -9.65 1.76
N HIS A 123 -6.35 -9.70 2.54
CA HIS A 123 -5.06 -10.23 2.10
C HIS A 123 -5.17 -11.70 1.66
N LEU A 124 -5.81 -12.54 2.47
CA LEU A 124 -6.03 -13.95 2.13
C LEU A 124 -6.88 -14.11 0.87
N HIS A 125 -7.92 -13.28 0.72
CA HIS A 125 -8.82 -13.33 -0.43
C HIS A 125 -8.16 -12.95 -1.76
N ILE A 126 -7.19 -12.05 -1.74
CA ILE A 126 -6.46 -11.63 -2.96
C ILE A 126 -5.19 -12.45 -3.23
N GLY A 127 -4.90 -13.46 -2.44
CA GLY A 127 -3.86 -14.46 -2.72
C GLY A 127 -2.60 -14.35 -1.88
N PHE A 128 -2.54 -13.48 -0.86
CA PHE A 128 -1.45 -13.53 0.12
C PHE A 128 -1.58 -14.76 1.03
N SER A 129 -0.45 -15.30 1.46
CA SER A 129 -0.38 -16.32 2.52
C SER A 129 0.06 -15.66 3.82
N GLU A 130 -0.55 -16.04 4.94
CA GLU A 130 -0.05 -15.64 6.26
C GLU A 130 1.26 -16.38 6.56
N GLU A 131 2.35 -15.63 6.75
CA GLU A 131 3.66 -16.21 7.02
C GLU A 131 3.97 -16.27 8.52
N ASN A 132 3.71 -15.19 9.25
CA ASN A 132 4.01 -15.13 10.67
C ASN A 132 3.20 -14.06 11.39
N ARG A 133 3.13 -14.17 12.71
CA ARG A 133 2.62 -13.14 13.64
C ARG A 133 3.71 -12.82 14.63
N ILE A 134 4.13 -11.56 14.68
CA ILE A 134 5.25 -11.11 15.51
C ILE A 134 4.80 -10.02 16.47
N ILE A 135 5.55 -9.88 17.58
CA ILE A 135 5.43 -8.77 18.52
C ILE A 135 6.65 -7.87 18.32
N CYS A 136 6.43 -6.59 18.04
CA CYS A 136 7.48 -5.61 17.86
C CYS A 136 7.79 -4.90 19.17
N PHE A 137 9.08 -4.68 19.46
CA PHE A 137 9.55 -4.00 20.66
C PHE A 137 10.39 -2.78 20.30
N ARG A 138 10.32 -1.75 21.13
CA ARG A 138 11.13 -0.54 21.01
C ARG A 138 11.67 -0.14 22.40
N LYS A 139 12.91 0.32 22.47
CA LYS A 139 13.52 0.89 23.66
C LYS A 139 14.26 2.17 23.28
N PRO A 140 13.92 3.34 23.84
CA PRO A 140 14.74 4.54 23.73
C PRO A 140 16.09 4.32 24.43
N LEU A 141 17.14 4.91 23.87
CA LEU A 141 18.50 4.86 24.46
C LEU A 141 18.90 6.21 25.03
#